data_eccf4b72c80d8113bbca08f03b2a05c0
#
_entry.id   eccf4b72c80d8113bbca08f03b2a05c0
#
_cell.length_a   1.000
_cell.length_b   1.000
_cell.length_c   1.000
_cell.angle_alpha   90.00
_cell.angle_beta   90.00
_cell.angle_gamma   90.00
#
_symmetry.space_group_name_H-M   'P 1'
#
loop_
_entity.id
_entity.type
_entity.pdbx_description
1 polymer ?
#
loop_
_entity_poly.entity_id
_entity_poly.type
_entity_poly.pdbx_seq_one_letter_code
_entity_poly.pdbx_strand_id
1 'polypeptide(L)'
;VVDVDHPDAALRALSAVGNHPMPTAIVENPRNGHAHAVWALLEPVTRTERAHLKPLAYAAAVTEGLRRAVVGDAGYSGLMTKNPVHEDWITHWCRPDLYSLAQLEVELRHHMPERGWRRHVPMEHVTGLGRNCALFETSRHWAYRELRHWFGDPQGLSDAIHGQVQIRNQAFREPLPILEAAGIARSITRWITTKSRMWQDGPVVYDATFTLIQSARGRKGG
;
A
#
# COMPACT_ATOMS: atom_id res chain seq x y z
N VAL A 1 -4.86 8.71 -3.91
CA VAL A 1 -3.75 9.45 -3.27
C VAL A 1 -2.45 8.97 -3.86
N VAL A 2 -1.54 9.90 -4.14
CA VAL A 2 -0.17 9.66 -4.61
C VAL A 2 0.77 10.38 -3.68
N ASP A 3 1.83 9.72 -3.25
CA ASP A 3 2.92 10.33 -2.49
C ASP A 3 3.96 10.89 -3.46
N VAL A 4 4.37 12.14 -3.23
CA VAL A 4 5.35 12.84 -4.05
C VAL A 4 6.50 13.26 -3.15
N ASP A 5 7.56 12.45 -3.13
CA ASP A 5 8.73 12.60 -2.28
C ASP A 5 9.79 13.52 -2.94
N HIS A 6 9.37 14.76 -3.23
CA HIS A 6 10.22 15.80 -3.78
C HIS A 6 10.06 17.10 -3.00
N PRO A 7 11.14 17.91 -2.85
CA PRO A 7 11.05 19.21 -2.19
C PRO A 7 10.09 20.20 -2.87
N ASP A 8 9.78 19.97 -4.14
CA ASP A 8 8.87 20.77 -4.98
C ASP A 8 7.56 20.01 -5.30
N ALA A 9 7.14 19.08 -4.41
CA ALA A 9 6.01 18.21 -4.65
C ALA A 9 4.72 18.95 -4.97
N ALA A 10 4.42 20.05 -4.26
CA ALA A 10 3.22 20.84 -4.53
C ALA A 10 3.26 21.46 -5.94
N LEU A 11 4.41 21.99 -6.35
CA LEU A 11 4.59 22.54 -7.69
C LEU A 11 4.43 21.46 -8.77
N ARG A 12 5.00 20.26 -8.58
CA ARG A 12 4.86 19.12 -9.51
C ARG A 12 3.41 18.68 -9.66
N ALA A 13 2.68 18.61 -8.56
CA ALA A 13 1.27 18.23 -8.57
C ALA A 13 0.36 19.31 -9.17
N LEU A 14 0.76 20.59 -9.13
CA LEU A 14 0.02 21.72 -9.68
C LEU A 14 0.42 22.03 -11.13
N SER A 15 1.72 21.94 -11.45
CA SER A 15 2.22 22.29 -12.76
C SER A 15 1.97 21.17 -13.75
N ALA A 16 0.91 21.33 -14.52
CA ALA A 16 0.60 20.49 -15.66
C ALA A 16 1.60 20.66 -16.80
N VAL A 17 2.87 20.29 -16.61
CA VAL A 17 3.80 20.05 -17.73
C VAL A 17 3.40 18.76 -18.45
N GLY A 18 2.11 18.48 -18.56
CA GLY A 18 1.67 17.30 -19.23
C GLY A 18 0.26 16.87 -18.93
N ASN A 19 -0.74 17.73 -19.07
CA ASN A 19 -2.15 17.32 -19.08
C ASN A 19 -2.51 16.20 -18.07
N HIS A 20 -2.34 16.45 -16.80
CA HIS A 20 -2.90 15.55 -15.79
C HIS A 20 -4.05 16.24 -15.03
N PRO A 21 -5.01 15.48 -14.47
CA PRO A 21 -6.12 16.03 -13.72
C PRO A 21 -5.61 16.75 -12.47
N MET A 22 -6.13 17.97 -12.23
CA MET A 22 -5.81 18.76 -11.04
C MET A 22 -6.18 17.99 -9.77
N PRO A 23 -5.30 17.85 -8.78
CA PRO A 23 -5.66 17.24 -7.50
C PRO A 23 -6.82 17.97 -6.81
N THR A 24 -7.62 17.26 -6.03
CA THR A 24 -8.62 17.88 -5.14
C THR A 24 -7.93 18.65 -4.03
N ALA A 25 -6.86 18.06 -3.48
CA ALA A 25 -6.02 18.68 -2.47
C ALA A 25 -4.58 18.19 -2.57
N ILE A 26 -3.66 19.04 -2.13
CA ILE A 26 -2.25 18.69 -1.92
C ILE A 26 -1.91 18.96 -0.47
N VAL A 27 -1.45 17.93 0.24
CA VAL A 27 -1.12 18.02 1.67
C VAL A 27 0.40 17.95 1.80
N GLU A 28 1.01 19.11 1.99
CA GLU A 28 2.45 19.32 1.99
C GLU A 28 3.02 19.27 3.39
N ASN A 29 4.20 18.68 3.52
CA ASN A 29 5.01 18.78 4.72
C ASN A 29 5.90 20.04 4.64
N PRO A 30 5.66 21.06 5.48
CA PRO A 30 6.40 22.33 5.42
C PRO A 30 7.91 22.20 5.74
N ARG A 31 8.32 21.07 6.32
CA ARG A 31 9.72 20.85 6.71
C ARG A 31 10.61 20.40 5.54
N ASN A 32 10.03 19.68 4.57
CA ASN A 32 10.80 19.07 3.47
C ASN A 32 10.16 19.24 2.08
N GLY A 33 8.98 19.85 1.99
CA GLY A 33 8.24 20.06 0.75
C GLY A 33 7.59 18.80 0.15
N HIS A 34 7.74 17.62 0.76
CA HIS A 34 7.10 16.39 0.29
C HIS A 34 5.58 16.47 0.52
N ALA A 35 4.81 15.95 -0.43
CA ALA A 35 3.35 16.09 -0.36
C ALA A 35 2.59 14.82 -0.77
N HIS A 36 1.39 14.70 -0.24
CA HIS A 36 0.37 13.78 -0.77
C HIS A 36 -0.57 14.54 -1.68
N ALA A 37 -0.63 14.16 -2.95
CA ALA A 37 -1.63 14.63 -3.89
C ALA A 37 -2.87 13.73 -3.84
N VAL A 38 -4.04 14.34 -3.67
CA VAL A 38 -5.30 13.65 -3.42
C VAL A 38 -6.30 13.97 -4.54
N TRP A 39 -6.86 12.95 -5.15
CA TRP A 39 -8.01 13.04 -6.06
C TRP A 39 -9.20 12.36 -5.39
N ALA A 40 -10.19 13.14 -5.02
CA ALA A 40 -11.41 12.63 -4.38
C ALA A 40 -12.35 12.06 -5.43
N LEU A 41 -12.87 10.86 -5.15
CA LEU A 41 -13.76 10.16 -6.08
C LEU A 41 -15.22 10.39 -5.73
N LEU A 42 -16.06 10.54 -6.75
CA LEU A 42 -17.51 10.59 -6.62
C LEU A 42 -18.07 9.28 -6.04
N GLU A 43 -17.52 8.15 -6.49
CA GLU A 43 -17.94 6.84 -6.05
C GLU A 43 -16.79 6.11 -5.35
N PRO A 44 -17.00 5.53 -4.15
CA PRO A 44 -15.98 4.82 -3.43
C PRO A 44 -15.63 3.50 -4.13
N VAL A 45 -14.35 3.18 -4.19
CA VAL A 45 -13.87 1.88 -4.66
C VAL A 45 -13.89 0.89 -3.50
N THR A 46 -14.74 -0.11 -3.58
CA THR A 46 -14.86 -1.16 -2.54
C THR A 46 -13.57 -1.96 -2.45
N ARG A 47 -12.96 -2.01 -1.24
CA ARG A 47 -11.70 -2.74 -0.98
C ARG A 47 -11.89 -3.89 0.03
N THR A 48 -13.13 -4.27 0.31
CA THR A 48 -13.46 -5.40 1.21
C THR A 48 -13.18 -6.75 0.55
N GLU A 49 -13.22 -7.81 1.32
CA GLU A 49 -13.07 -9.19 0.81
C GLU A 49 -14.11 -9.57 -0.26
N ARG A 50 -15.25 -8.87 -0.29
CA ARG A 50 -16.31 -9.05 -1.29
C ARG A 50 -16.12 -8.19 -2.55
N ALA A 51 -15.05 -7.42 -2.63
CA ALA A 51 -14.80 -6.56 -3.77
C ALA A 51 -14.52 -7.37 -5.05
N HIS A 52 -15.08 -6.94 -6.16
CA HIS A 52 -14.76 -7.49 -7.47
C HIS A 52 -13.37 -7.07 -7.92
N LEU A 53 -12.61 -8.00 -8.51
CA LEU A 53 -11.23 -7.76 -8.96
C LEU A 53 -11.12 -6.73 -10.09
N LYS A 54 -12.10 -6.71 -11.01
CA LYS A 54 -12.07 -5.78 -12.17
C LYS A 54 -12.10 -4.30 -11.74
N PRO A 55 -13.04 -3.83 -10.89
CA PRO A 55 -13.00 -2.45 -10.38
C PRO A 55 -11.73 -2.12 -9.59
N LEU A 56 -11.21 -3.06 -8.81
CA LEU A 56 -9.95 -2.87 -8.08
C LEU A 56 -8.75 -2.71 -9.03
N ALA A 57 -8.65 -3.56 -10.05
CA ALA A 57 -7.59 -3.48 -11.05
C ALA A 57 -7.69 -2.17 -11.85
N TYR A 58 -8.90 -1.74 -12.18
CA TYR A 58 -9.15 -0.46 -12.86
C TYR A 58 -8.71 0.73 -12.00
N ALA A 59 -9.14 0.78 -10.75
CA ALA A 59 -8.71 1.83 -9.83
C ALA A 59 -7.19 1.84 -9.61
N ALA A 60 -6.56 0.66 -9.56
CA ALA A 60 -5.11 0.55 -9.46
C ALA A 60 -4.40 1.10 -10.73
N ALA A 61 -4.93 0.82 -11.92
CA ALA A 61 -4.39 1.36 -13.17
C ALA A 61 -4.52 2.89 -13.24
N VAL A 62 -5.66 3.46 -12.85
CA VAL A 62 -5.86 4.91 -12.77
C VAL A 62 -4.90 5.54 -11.74
N THR A 63 -4.74 4.91 -10.57
CA THR A 63 -3.79 5.39 -9.55
C THR A 63 -2.36 5.37 -10.07
N GLU A 64 -1.96 4.35 -10.83
CA GLU A 64 -0.65 4.29 -11.49
C GLU A 64 -0.50 5.40 -12.54
N GLY A 65 -1.53 5.69 -13.30
CA GLY A 65 -1.54 6.81 -14.25
C GLY A 65 -1.31 8.15 -13.53
N LEU A 66 -2.00 8.40 -12.42
CA LEU A 66 -1.79 9.59 -11.58
C LEU A 66 -0.36 9.66 -11.04
N ARG A 67 0.16 8.53 -10.53
CA ARG A 67 1.53 8.45 -10.04
C ARG A 67 2.56 8.84 -11.11
N ARG A 68 2.42 8.29 -12.31
CA ARG A 68 3.32 8.61 -13.44
C ARG A 68 3.22 10.08 -13.83
N ALA A 69 2.02 10.64 -13.85
CA ALA A 69 1.78 12.02 -14.25
C ALA A 69 2.47 13.04 -13.32
N VAL A 70 2.48 12.77 -12.00
CA VAL A 70 3.12 13.67 -11.01
C VAL A 70 4.49 13.19 -10.55
N VAL A 71 5.04 12.14 -11.18
CA VAL A 71 6.32 11.51 -10.79
C VAL A 71 6.34 11.10 -9.31
N GLY A 72 5.22 10.50 -8.86
CA GLY A 72 5.04 10.07 -7.48
C GLY A 72 5.83 8.81 -7.13
N ASP A 73 6.01 8.57 -5.84
CA ASP A 73 6.73 7.41 -5.32
C ASP A 73 6.06 6.07 -5.73
N ALA A 74 6.85 5.21 -6.36
CA ALA A 74 6.41 3.87 -6.76
C ALA A 74 6.22 2.92 -5.56
N GLY A 75 6.91 3.19 -4.46
CA GLY A 75 6.86 2.40 -3.23
C GLY A 75 5.66 2.70 -2.33
N TYR A 76 4.99 3.81 -2.54
CA TYR A 76 3.86 4.20 -1.71
C TYR A 76 2.69 3.21 -1.80
N SER A 77 2.32 2.63 -0.66
CA SER A 77 1.30 1.58 -0.60
C SER A 77 -0.16 2.10 -0.67
N GLY A 78 -0.37 3.40 -0.46
CA GLY A 78 -1.69 4.01 -0.38
C GLY A 78 -2.47 3.69 0.89
N LEU A 79 -1.80 3.19 1.94
CA LEU A 79 -2.44 2.80 3.21
C LEU A 79 -2.59 3.96 4.20
N MET A 80 -1.70 4.92 4.15
CA MET A 80 -1.72 6.10 5.02
C MET A 80 -1.63 7.37 4.20
N THR A 81 -2.32 8.40 4.63
CA THR A 81 -2.22 9.74 4.02
C THR A 81 -2.10 10.79 5.12
N LYS A 82 -1.43 11.89 4.78
CA LYS A 82 -1.42 13.08 5.63
C LYS A 82 -2.86 13.58 5.78
N ASN A 83 -3.28 13.90 7.01
CA ASN A 83 -4.61 14.44 7.26
C ASN A 83 -4.66 15.90 6.78
N PRO A 84 -5.50 16.25 5.79
CA PRO A 84 -5.51 17.58 5.19
C PRO A 84 -6.00 18.69 6.13
N VAL A 85 -6.61 18.37 7.26
CA VAL A 85 -7.08 19.34 8.25
C VAL A 85 -6.20 19.40 9.51
N HIS A 86 -5.06 18.71 9.49
CA HIS A 86 -4.12 18.72 10.62
C HIS A 86 -3.18 19.92 10.52
N GLU A 87 -2.93 20.59 11.64
CA GLU A 87 -2.13 21.82 11.73
C GLU A 87 -0.64 21.67 11.34
N ASP A 88 -0.10 20.45 11.41
CA ASP A 88 1.28 20.18 11.01
C ASP A 88 1.51 20.20 9.49
N TRP A 89 0.47 20.27 8.70
CA TRP A 89 0.55 20.23 7.25
C TRP A 89 0.02 21.50 6.59
N ILE A 90 0.60 21.89 5.48
CA ILE A 90 0.06 22.93 4.59
C ILE A 90 -0.83 22.23 3.57
N THR A 91 -2.12 22.58 3.57
CA THR A 91 -3.07 22.02 2.61
C THR A 91 -3.47 23.03 1.57
N HIS A 92 -3.19 22.71 0.31
CA HIS A 92 -3.65 23.45 -0.85
C HIS A 92 -4.93 22.78 -1.38
N TRP A 93 -6.08 23.43 -1.21
CA TRP A 93 -7.35 22.99 -1.79
C TRP A 93 -7.43 23.50 -3.21
N CYS A 94 -7.34 22.59 -4.20
CA CYS A 94 -7.16 22.98 -5.59
C CYS A 94 -8.45 22.91 -6.40
N ARG A 95 -9.32 21.94 -6.07
CA ARG A 95 -10.56 21.70 -6.81
C ARG A 95 -11.66 21.17 -5.89
N PRO A 96 -12.89 21.74 -5.93
CA PRO A 96 -14.01 21.26 -5.13
C PRO A 96 -14.71 20.03 -5.73
N ASP A 97 -14.62 19.84 -7.06
CA ASP A 97 -15.35 18.77 -7.74
C ASP A 97 -14.70 17.40 -7.54
N LEU A 98 -15.56 16.38 -7.46
CA LEU A 98 -15.16 14.98 -7.36
C LEU A 98 -14.96 14.37 -8.76
N TYR A 99 -14.11 13.39 -8.85
CA TYR A 99 -13.82 12.66 -10.09
C TYR A 99 -14.53 11.32 -10.16
N SER A 100 -15.01 10.95 -11.33
CA SER A 100 -15.18 9.52 -11.64
C SER A 100 -13.85 8.90 -12.11
N LEU A 101 -13.69 7.58 -11.95
CA LEU A 101 -12.50 6.89 -12.48
C LEU A 101 -12.39 7.03 -14.01
N ALA A 102 -13.54 7.09 -14.72
CA ALA A 102 -13.56 7.26 -16.17
C ALA A 102 -13.06 8.64 -16.62
N GLN A 103 -13.42 9.71 -15.88
CA GLN A 103 -12.87 11.05 -16.15
C GLN A 103 -11.36 11.07 -15.96
N LEU A 104 -10.86 10.49 -14.85
CA LEU A 104 -9.42 10.40 -14.60
C LEU A 104 -8.70 9.61 -15.71
N GLU A 105 -9.26 8.50 -16.16
CA GLU A 105 -8.68 7.69 -17.26
C GLU A 105 -8.53 8.53 -18.54
N VAL A 106 -9.57 9.27 -18.94
CA VAL A 106 -9.55 10.10 -20.14
C VAL A 106 -8.48 11.19 -20.06
N GLU A 107 -8.39 11.87 -18.92
CA GLU A 107 -7.38 12.93 -18.69
C GLU A 107 -5.96 12.34 -18.59
N LEU A 108 -5.82 11.11 -18.12
CA LEU A 108 -4.54 10.41 -17.94
C LEU A 108 -4.10 9.58 -19.15
N ARG A 109 -4.78 9.62 -20.27
CA ARG A 109 -4.57 8.71 -21.42
C ARG A 109 -3.10 8.43 -21.78
N HIS A 110 -2.22 9.42 -21.64
CA HIS A 110 -0.79 9.30 -21.95
C HIS A 110 0.06 8.71 -20.80
N HIS A 111 -0.52 8.62 -19.61
CA HIS A 111 0.11 8.10 -18.39
C HIS A 111 -0.47 6.75 -17.97
N MET A 112 -1.58 6.33 -18.60
CA MET A 112 -2.19 5.05 -18.27
C MET A 112 -1.24 3.89 -18.54
N PRO A 113 -1.20 2.89 -17.66
CA PRO A 113 -0.43 1.68 -17.92
C PRO A 113 -1.05 0.86 -19.04
N GLU A 114 -0.25 0.00 -19.67
CA GLU A 114 -0.72 -0.93 -20.70
C GLU A 114 -1.78 -1.90 -20.19
N ARG A 115 -2.61 -2.44 -21.09
CA ARG A 115 -3.61 -3.46 -20.74
C ARG A 115 -2.93 -4.67 -20.10
N GLY A 116 -3.50 -5.14 -19.00
CA GLY A 116 -2.94 -6.27 -18.24
C GLY A 116 -1.85 -5.89 -17.26
N TRP A 117 -1.51 -4.60 -17.14
CA TRP A 117 -0.58 -4.13 -16.13
C TRP A 117 -1.04 -4.56 -14.72
N ARG A 118 -0.10 -5.06 -13.94
CA ARG A 118 -0.28 -5.35 -12.53
C ARG A 118 0.77 -4.60 -11.76
N ARG A 119 0.35 -3.98 -10.67
CA ARG A 119 1.30 -3.30 -9.79
C ARG A 119 2.28 -4.33 -9.24
N HIS A 120 3.50 -4.27 -9.72
CA HIS A 120 4.63 -4.99 -9.16
C HIS A 120 5.74 -3.96 -8.92
N VAL A 121 6.01 -3.68 -7.67
CA VAL A 121 7.14 -2.81 -7.28
C VAL A 121 8.19 -3.73 -6.67
N PRO A 122 9.34 -3.93 -7.32
CA PRO A 122 10.45 -4.62 -6.70
C PRO A 122 10.82 -3.94 -5.39
N MET A 123 11.11 -4.73 -4.34
CA MET A 123 11.41 -4.16 -3.01
C MET A 123 12.60 -3.19 -3.05
N GLU A 124 13.55 -3.42 -3.93
CA GLU A 124 14.72 -2.56 -4.14
C GLU A 124 14.38 -1.11 -4.57
N HIS A 125 13.21 -0.91 -5.21
CA HIS A 125 12.74 0.40 -5.67
C HIS A 125 11.76 1.08 -4.69
N VAL A 126 11.46 0.45 -3.56
CA VAL A 126 10.57 1.03 -2.56
C VAL A 126 11.37 1.97 -1.66
N THR A 127 10.96 3.23 -1.58
CA THR A 127 11.64 4.28 -0.81
C THR A 127 10.74 4.87 0.27
N GLY A 128 11.31 5.65 1.18
CA GLY A 128 10.59 6.40 2.19
C GLY A 128 9.69 5.54 3.10
N LEU A 129 8.53 6.06 3.47
CA LEU A 129 7.52 5.36 4.29
C LEU A 129 6.97 4.08 3.62
N GLY A 130 7.07 3.98 2.30
CA GLY A 130 6.66 2.80 1.54
C GLY A 130 7.42 1.54 1.94
N ARG A 131 8.70 1.66 2.34
CA ARG A 131 9.52 0.52 2.79
C ARG A 131 8.93 -0.17 4.02
N ASN A 132 8.51 0.62 5.00
CA ASN A 132 7.89 0.10 6.23
C ASN A 132 6.60 -0.68 5.90
N CYS A 133 5.71 -0.07 5.10
CA CYS A 133 4.46 -0.70 4.65
C CYS A 133 4.71 -1.95 3.81
N ALA A 134 5.65 -1.91 2.86
CA ALA A 134 5.98 -3.05 2.00
C ALA A 134 6.58 -4.21 2.82
N LEU A 135 7.49 -3.90 3.75
CA LEU A 135 8.10 -4.89 4.63
C LEU A 135 7.03 -5.54 5.54
N PHE A 136 6.16 -4.74 6.15
CA PHE A 136 5.06 -5.22 6.97
C PHE A 136 4.11 -6.14 6.18
N GLU A 137 3.60 -5.68 5.04
CA GLU A 137 2.63 -6.42 4.23
C GLU A 137 3.20 -7.75 3.71
N THR A 138 4.41 -7.71 3.13
CA THR A 138 5.02 -8.91 2.57
C THR A 138 5.38 -9.93 3.66
N SER A 139 5.88 -9.46 4.82
CA SER A 139 6.23 -10.32 5.94
C SER A 139 5.01 -10.89 6.64
N ARG A 140 3.93 -10.10 6.80
CA ARG A 140 2.67 -10.55 7.37
C ARG A 140 2.04 -11.67 6.54
N HIS A 141 1.99 -11.52 5.21
CA HIS A 141 1.44 -12.55 4.33
C HIS A 141 2.25 -13.84 4.37
N TRP A 142 3.57 -13.74 4.51
CA TRP A 142 4.42 -14.91 4.72
C TRP A 142 4.15 -15.56 6.08
N ALA A 143 4.11 -14.77 7.16
CA ALA A 143 3.90 -15.26 8.51
C ALA A 143 2.58 -16.02 8.67
N TYR A 144 1.51 -15.60 7.98
CA TYR A 144 0.21 -16.32 7.98
C TYR A 144 0.27 -17.69 7.33
N ARG A 145 1.23 -17.96 6.46
CA ARG A 145 1.45 -19.30 5.90
C ARG A 145 2.40 -20.11 6.76
N GLU A 146 3.34 -19.45 7.37
CA GLU A 146 4.41 -20.06 8.17
C GLU A 146 3.91 -20.55 9.52
N LEU A 147 2.92 -19.86 10.13
CA LEU A 147 2.43 -20.17 11.48
C LEU A 147 2.00 -21.64 11.66
N ARG A 148 1.60 -22.32 10.58
CA ARG A 148 1.19 -23.75 10.60
C ARG A 148 2.28 -24.71 11.09
N HIS A 149 3.53 -24.30 10.97
CA HIS A 149 4.69 -25.09 11.38
C HIS A 149 5.08 -24.87 12.85
N TRP A 150 4.43 -23.92 13.52
CA TRP A 150 4.84 -23.42 14.83
C TRP A 150 3.73 -23.49 15.89
N PHE A 151 2.66 -24.27 15.66
CA PHE A 151 1.61 -24.42 16.66
C PHE A 151 2.18 -24.98 17.96
N GLY A 152 1.90 -24.26 19.08
CA GLY A 152 2.46 -24.60 20.40
C GLY A 152 3.84 -24.03 20.68
N ASP A 153 4.51 -23.45 19.69
CA ASP A 153 5.82 -22.81 19.84
C ASP A 153 5.79 -21.32 19.39
N PRO A 154 5.28 -20.42 20.22
CA PRO A 154 5.22 -18.99 19.91
C PRO A 154 6.60 -18.32 19.80
N GLN A 155 7.63 -18.90 20.49
CA GLN A 155 8.99 -18.36 20.41
C GLN A 155 9.62 -18.72 19.07
N GLY A 156 9.50 -19.97 18.62
CA GLY A 156 9.99 -20.39 17.31
C GLY A 156 9.32 -19.60 16.17
N LEU A 157 8.00 -19.35 16.26
CA LEU A 157 7.32 -18.47 15.32
C LEU A 157 7.89 -17.04 15.34
N SER A 158 8.14 -16.50 16.52
CA SER A 158 8.74 -15.17 16.67
C SER A 158 10.10 -15.08 15.98
N ASP A 159 10.96 -16.06 16.20
CA ASP A 159 12.32 -16.11 15.66
C ASP A 159 12.29 -16.25 14.14
N ALA A 160 11.41 -17.11 13.61
CA ALA A 160 11.19 -17.28 12.17
C ALA A 160 10.70 -15.97 11.52
N ILE A 161 9.74 -15.26 12.14
CA ILE A 161 9.26 -13.96 11.63
C ILE A 161 10.37 -12.92 11.67
N HIS A 162 11.16 -12.84 12.74
CA HIS A 162 12.28 -11.90 12.84
C HIS A 162 13.31 -12.17 11.74
N GLY A 163 13.71 -13.43 11.54
CA GLY A 163 14.63 -13.82 10.49
C GLY A 163 14.13 -13.43 9.10
N GLN A 164 12.86 -13.73 8.81
CA GLN A 164 12.26 -13.41 7.51
C GLN A 164 12.14 -11.91 7.27
N VAL A 165 11.79 -11.14 8.30
CA VAL A 165 11.73 -9.66 8.20
C VAL A 165 13.11 -9.09 7.89
N GLN A 166 14.17 -9.60 8.53
CA GLN A 166 15.54 -9.16 8.24
C GLN A 166 15.97 -9.50 6.80
N ILE A 167 15.70 -10.71 6.34
CA ILE A 167 16.01 -11.13 4.95
C ILE A 167 15.31 -10.20 3.97
N ARG A 168 14.02 -9.90 4.17
CA ARG A 168 13.25 -9.00 3.31
C ARG A 168 13.72 -7.55 3.40
N ASN A 169 14.13 -7.11 4.57
CA ASN A 169 14.67 -5.76 4.78
C ASN A 169 15.95 -5.54 3.97
N GLN A 170 16.81 -6.56 3.85
CA GLN A 170 18.03 -6.48 3.05
C GLN A 170 17.77 -6.40 1.53
N ALA A 171 16.55 -6.72 1.08
CA ALA A 171 16.19 -6.58 -0.33
C ALA A 171 15.90 -5.13 -0.76
N PHE A 172 15.77 -4.20 0.19
CA PHE A 172 15.69 -2.78 -0.15
C PHE A 172 17.06 -2.23 -0.48
N ARG A 173 17.12 -1.30 -1.43
CA ARG A 173 18.36 -0.56 -1.74
C ARG A 173 18.91 0.16 -0.50
N GLU A 174 18.02 0.68 0.32
CA GLU A 174 18.30 1.28 1.62
C GLU A 174 17.47 0.58 2.68
N PRO A 175 18.02 -0.41 3.38
CA PRO A 175 17.28 -1.13 4.42
C PRO A 175 16.78 -0.19 5.53
N LEU A 176 15.64 -0.54 6.13
CA LEU A 176 15.17 0.11 7.35
C LEU A 176 16.17 -0.12 8.50
N PRO A 177 16.25 0.81 9.45
CA PRO A 177 17.01 0.60 10.69
C PRO A 177 16.60 -0.71 11.38
N ILE A 178 17.58 -1.41 11.95
CA ILE A 178 17.36 -2.73 12.59
C ILE A 178 16.25 -2.70 13.63
N LEU A 179 16.17 -1.64 14.43
CA LEU A 179 15.14 -1.49 15.47
C LEU A 179 13.73 -1.32 14.88
N GLU A 180 13.62 -0.64 13.74
CA GLU A 180 12.37 -0.45 13.05
C GLU A 180 11.88 -1.75 12.43
N ALA A 181 12.74 -2.47 11.72
CA ALA A 181 12.45 -3.80 11.18
C ALA A 181 12.07 -4.80 12.28
N ALA A 182 12.78 -4.79 13.41
CA ALA A 182 12.45 -5.60 14.57
C ALA A 182 11.09 -5.21 15.19
N GLY A 183 10.72 -3.92 15.14
CA GLY A 183 9.40 -3.44 15.53
C GLY A 183 8.27 -4.03 14.70
N ILE A 184 8.49 -4.11 13.38
CA ILE A 184 7.56 -4.75 12.44
C ILE A 184 7.39 -6.24 12.79
N ALA A 185 8.49 -6.96 12.99
CA ALA A 185 8.47 -8.38 13.35
C ALA A 185 7.67 -8.61 14.64
N ARG A 186 7.96 -7.85 15.70
CA ARG A 186 7.23 -7.93 16.98
C ARG A 186 5.74 -7.64 16.82
N SER A 187 5.38 -6.66 16.00
CA SER A 187 3.98 -6.31 15.73
C SER A 187 3.22 -7.47 15.08
N ILE A 188 3.82 -8.11 14.06
CA ILE A 188 3.24 -9.26 13.36
C ILE A 188 3.10 -10.45 14.32
N THR A 189 4.17 -10.80 15.05
CA THR A 189 4.15 -11.91 16.01
C THR A 189 3.09 -11.70 17.08
N ARG A 190 3.07 -10.53 17.71
CA ARG A 190 2.10 -10.19 18.76
C ARG A 190 0.67 -10.34 18.24
N TRP A 191 0.37 -9.82 17.05
CA TRP A 191 -0.97 -9.93 16.49
C TRP A 191 -1.36 -11.38 16.25
N ILE A 192 -0.47 -12.20 15.67
CA ILE A 192 -0.74 -13.62 15.40
C ILE A 192 -1.02 -14.35 16.72
N THR A 193 -0.13 -14.22 17.70
CA THR A 193 -0.21 -15.01 18.94
C THR A 193 -1.30 -14.56 19.90
N THR A 194 -1.76 -13.29 19.82
CA THR A 194 -2.73 -12.74 20.78
C THR A 194 -4.10 -12.43 20.18
N LYS A 195 -4.22 -12.25 18.86
CA LYS A 195 -5.45 -11.78 18.21
C LYS A 195 -5.95 -12.69 17.09
N SER A 196 -5.07 -13.49 16.48
CA SER A 196 -5.44 -14.32 15.35
C SER A 196 -6.17 -15.59 15.81
N ARG A 197 -7.42 -15.77 15.36
CA ARG A 197 -8.18 -17.00 15.58
C ARG A 197 -7.47 -18.22 14.97
N MET A 198 -6.78 -18.05 13.84
CA MET A 198 -6.02 -19.14 13.21
C MET A 198 -4.96 -19.73 14.14
N TRP A 199 -4.37 -18.90 15.03
CA TRP A 199 -3.43 -19.37 16.04
C TRP A 199 -4.13 -19.92 17.27
N GLN A 200 -5.13 -19.20 17.77
CA GLN A 200 -5.82 -19.55 19.03
C GLN A 200 -6.66 -20.82 18.92
N ASP A 201 -7.36 -21.00 17.79
CA ASP A 201 -8.26 -22.13 17.57
C ASP A 201 -7.53 -23.37 17.03
N GLY A 202 -6.22 -23.26 16.78
CA GLY A 202 -5.33 -24.38 16.47
C GLY A 202 -5.29 -24.82 14.99
N PRO A 203 -4.58 -25.91 14.68
CA PRO A 203 -4.28 -26.33 13.31
C PRO A 203 -5.52 -26.67 12.49
N VAL A 204 -6.53 -27.27 13.08
CA VAL A 204 -7.76 -27.67 12.37
C VAL A 204 -8.52 -26.46 11.84
N VAL A 205 -8.64 -25.40 12.64
CA VAL A 205 -9.30 -24.16 12.22
C VAL A 205 -8.44 -23.40 11.22
N TYR A 206 -7.13 -23.45 11.37
CA TYR A 206 -6.20 -22.89 10.40
C TYR A 206 -6.40 -23.51 9.01
N ASP A 207 -6.37 -24.86 8.91
CA ASP A 207 -6.50 -25.57 7.64
C ASP A 207 -7.85 -25.32 6.98
N ALA A 208 -8.94 -25.35 7.75
CA ALA A 208 -10.27 -25.02 7.26
C ALA A 208 -10.35 -23.58 6.73
N THR A 209 -9.80 -22.61 7.47
CA THR A 209 -9.79 -21.20 7.09
C THR A 209 -8.94 -20.98 5.85
N PHE A 210 -7.75 -21.59 5.79
CA PHE A 210 -6.83 -21.48 4.65
C PHE A 210 -7.47 -22.06 3.38
N THR A 211 -8.10 -23.21 3.48
CA THR A 211 -8.82 -23.86 2.36
C THR A 211 -9.96 -22.99 1.85
N LEU A 212 -10.76 -22.38 2.74
CA LEU A 212 -11.82 -21.45 2.36
C LEU A 212 -11.28 -20.22 1.63
N ILE A 213 -10.18 -19.63 2.11
CA ILE A 213 -9.53 -18.48 1.47
C ILE A 213 -9.03 -18.85 0.08
N GLN A 214 -8.38 -20.00 -0.08
CA GLN A 214 -7.86 -20.45 -1.38
C GLN A 214 -9.00 -20.75 -2.36
N SER A 215 -10.05 -21.40 -1.92
CA SER A 215 -11.25 -21.67 -2.73
C SER A 215 -11.95 -20.38 -3.18
N ALA A 216 -12.03 -19.39 -2.29
CA ALA A 216 -12.59 -18.08 -2.63
C ALA A 216 -11.72 -17.31 -3.65
N ARG A 217 -10.39 -17.44 -3.55
CA ARG A 217 -9.45 -16.84 -4.52
C ARG A 217 -9.51 -17.54 -5.89
N GLY A 218 -9.60 -18.88 -5.92
CA GLY A 218 -9.77 -19.64 -7.15
C GLY A 218 -11.04 -19.27 -7.92
N ARG A 219 -12.16 -19.06 -7.21
CA ARG A 219 -13.42 -18.60 -7.80
C ARG A 219 -13.40 -17.16 -8.33
N LYS A 220 -12.49 -16.31 -7.84
CA LYS A 220 -12.35 -14.92 -8.31
C LYS A 220 -11.35 -14.78 -9.48
N GLY A 221 -10.55 -15.80 -9.75
CA GLY A 221 -9.51 -15.80 -10.78
C GLY A 221 -9.90 -16.50 -12.09
N GLY A 222 -11.04 -17.17 -12.13
CA GLY A 222 -11.69 -17.68 -13.34
C GLY A 222 -12.82 -16.74 -13.73
#